data_d4998c258c48bf4a3bf06776500442ef
#
_entry.id   d4998c258c48bf4a3bf06776500442ef
#
_cell.length_a   1.000
_cell.length_b   1.000
_cell.length_c   1.000
_cell.angle_alpha   90.00
_cell.angle_beta   90.00
_cell.angle_gamma   90.00
#
_symmetry.space_group_name_H-M   'P 1'
#
loop_
_entity.id
_entity.type
_entity.pdbx_description
1 polymer ?
#
loop_
_entity_poly.entity_id
_entity_poly.type
_entity_poly.pdbx_seq_one_letter_code
_entity_poly.pdbx_strand_id
1 'polypeptide(L)'
;MPNKIHLTVATVVEKDGQFLMVKETKDGRQMINQPAGHVEPGEDILAAALRETYEETGWVVSLTGFLGISTYRAKSTGVTYYRLTFSAVPVHFDGDAVIDP
;
A
#
# COMPACT_ATOMS: atom_id res chain seq x y z
N MET A 1 -21.69 18.22 -5.64
CA MET A 1 -21.57 16.93 -5.01
C MET A 1 -20.57 16.99 -3.88
N PRO A 2 -20.93 16.47 -2.79
CA PRO A 2 -20.01 16.45 -1.68
C PRO A 2 -18.74 15.69 -2.00
N ASN A 3 -17.82 15.80 -1.12
CA ASN A 3 -16.47 15.29 -1.26
C ASN A 3 -16.45 13.76 -1.34
N LYS A 4 -15.56 13.25 -2.15
CA LYS A 4 -15.33 11.82 -2.23
C LYS A 4 -14.39 11.37 -1.13
N ILE A 5 -14.59 10.15 -0.71
CA ILE A 5 -13.71 9.48 0.25
C ILE A 5 -13.09 8.29 -0.42
N HIS A 6 -11.77 8.17 -0.33
CA HIS A 6 -11.04 7.01 -0.82
C HIS A 6 -10.36 6.32 0.35
N LEU A 7 -10.48 5.01 0.36
CA LEU A 7 -9.84 4.18 1.36
C LEU A 7 -8.60 3.55 0.75
N THR A 8 -7.45 3.75 1.39
CA THR A 8 -6.20 3.17 0.94
C THR A 8 -5.56 2.35 2.06
N VAL A 9 -4.69 1.45 1.68
CA VAL A 9 -3.93 0.63 2.61
C VAL A 9 -2.46 0.73 2.28
N ALA A 10 -1.62 0.54 3.29
CA ALA A 10 -0.17 0.49 3.12
C ALA A 10 0.39 -0.57 4.05
N THR A 11 1.53 -1.13 3.67
CA THR A 11 2.20 -2.12 4.49
C THR A 11 3.63 -1.69 4.78
N VAL A 12 4.03 -1.84 6.04
CA VAL A 12 5.41 -1.70 6.47
C VAL A 12 5.94 -3.10 6.67
N VAL A 13 6.66 -3.60 5.68
CA VAL A 13 7.19 -4.97 5.67
C VAL A 13 8.64 -4.91 6.10
N GLU A 14 8.94 -5.54 7.21
CA GLU A 14 10.29 -5.50 7.78
C GLU A 14 10.82 -6.90 8.03
N LYS A 15 12.11 -7.08 7.74
CA LYS A 15 12.85 -8.27 8.14
C LYS A 15 14.30 -7.87 8.40
N ASP A 16 14.79 -8.21 9.59
CA ASP A 16 16.20 -7.97 9.98
C ASP A 16 16.63 -6.53 9.77
N GLY A 17 15.75 -5.59 10.12
CA GLY A 17 16.04 -4.16 10.00
C GLY A 17 15.92 -3.60 8.59
N GLN A 18 15.52 -4.41 7.61
CA GLN A 18 15.31 -3.96 6.24
C GLN A 18 13.83 -3.85 5.93
N PHE A 19 13.49 -2.87 5.11
CA PHE A 19 12.10 -2.58 4.75
C PHE A 19 11.88 -2.77 3.26
N LEU A 20 10.75 -3.39 2.92
CA LEU A 20 10.35 -3.55 1.52
C LEU A 20 9.74 -2.24 1.03
N MET A 21 10.33 -1.68 -0.02
CA MET A 21 9.90 -0.41 -0.57
C MET A 21 9.63 -0.53 -2.06
N VAL A 22 8.80 0.36 -2.56
CA VAL A 22 8.48 0.47 -3.98
C VAL A 22 9.16 1.72 -4.53
N LYS A 23 9.86 1.56 -5.64
CA LYS A 23 10.48 2.68 -6.34
C LYS A 23 9.54 3.12 -7.47
N GLU A 24 9.17 4.37 -7.45
CA GLU A 24 8.27 4.96 -8.45
C GLU A 24 8.93 6.16 -9.09
N THR A 25 8.63 6.38 -10.38
CA THR A 25 9.04 7.60 -11.07
C THR A 25 7.78 8.41 -11.34
N LYS A 26 7.75 9.64 -10.84
CA LYS A 26 6.61 10.53 -11.00
C LYS A 26 7.14 11.92 -11.35
N ASP A 27 6.68 12.46 -12.47
CA ASP A 27 7.09 13.77 -12.96
C ASP A 27 8.62 13.88 -13.08
N GLY A 28 9.27 12.82 -13.54
CA GLY A 28 10.72 12.77 -13.69
C GLY A 28 11.49 12.58 -12.39
N ARG A 29 10.79 12.43 -11.26
CA ARG A 29 11.41 12.21 -9.95
C ARG A 29 11.24 10.77 -9.54
N GLN A 30 12.32 10.21 -8.97
CA GLN A 30 12.23 8.92 -8.32
C GLN A 30 11.77 9.09 -6.89
N MET A 31 10.77 8.31 -6.51
CA MET A 31 10.24 8.28 -5.16
C MET A 31 10.31 6.87 -4.63
N ILE A 32 10.58 6.75 -3.35
CA ILE A 32 10.61 5.45 -2.66
C ILE A 32 9.50 5.49 -1.61
N ASN A 33 8.57 4.54 -1.73
CA ASN A 33 7.40 4.48 -0.85
C ASN A 33 7.17 3.06 -0.38
N GLN A 34 6.40 2.95 0.69
CA GLN A 34 5.87 1.66 1.12
C GLN A 34 4.89 1.15 0.07
N PRO A 35 4.72 -0.17 -0.05
CA PRO A 35 3.63 -0.71 -0.87
C PRO A 35 2.30 -0.16 -0.37
N ALA A 36 1.49 0.34 -1.28
CA ALA A 36 0.22 0.97 -0.92
C ALA A 36 -0.71 1.00 -2.13
N GLY A 37 -2.01 1.05 -1.86
CA GLY A 37 -3.00 1.17 -2.91
C GLY A 37 -4.41 1.28 -2.38
N HIS A 38 -5.37 1.28 -3.30
CA HIS A 38 -6.77 1.49 -2.97
C HIS A 38 -7.45 0.19 -2.57
N VAL A 39 -8.35 0.29 -1.59
CA VAL A 39 -9.29 -0.79 -1.28
C VAL A 39 -10.42 -0.71 -2.32
N GLU A 40 -10.71 -1.82 -2.96
CA GLU A 40 -11.76 -1.86 -3.97
C GLU A 40 -13.13 -2.08 -3.33
N PRO A 41 -14.22 -1.64 -4.00
CA PRO A 41 -15.56 -1.86 -3.45
C PRO A 41 -15.80 -3.32 -3.13
N GLY A 42 -16.29 -3.58 -1.93
CA GLY A 42 -16.58 -4.94 -1.48
C GLY A 42 -15.39 -5.77 -1.07
N GLU A 43 -14.19 -5.22 -1.18
CA GLU A 43 -12.97 -5.93 -0.82
C GLU A 43 -12.70 -5.81 0.68
N ASP A 44 -12.27 -6.91 1.30
CA ASP A 44 -11.81 -6.89 2.68
C ASP A 44 -10.53 -6.07 2.81
N ILE A 45 -10.44 -5.24 3.83
CA ILE A 45 -9.31 -4.31 4.00
C ILE A 45 -7.99 -5.06 4.15
N LEU A 46 -7.96 -6.15 4.92
CA LEU A 46 -6.73 -6.92 5.10
C LEU A 46 -6.32 -7.61 3.81
N ALA A 47 -7.30 -8.11 3.06
CA ALA A 47 -7.03 -8.70 1.75
C ALA A 47 -6.48 -7.67 0.77
N ALA A 48 -6.98 -6.43 0.83
CA ALA A 48 -6.47 -5.35 -0.01
C ALA A 48 -5.01 -5.07 0.28
N ALA A 49 -4.62 -5.04 1.56
CA ALA A 49 -3.23 -4.79 1.94
C ALA A 49 -2.31 -5.88 1.39
N LEU A 50 -2.73 -7.14 1.47
CA LEU A 50 -1.96 -8.25 0.93
C LEU A 50 -1.89 -8.19 -0.60
N ARG A 51 -3.00 -7.91 -1.25
CA ARG A 51 -3.08 -7.84 -2.71
C ARG A 51 -2.19 -6.72 -3.26
N GLU A 52 -2.29 -5.51 -2.69
CA GLU A 52 -1.50 -4.38 -3.17
C GLU A 52 0.00 -4.62 -2.98
N THR A 53 0.38 -5.19 -1.85
CA THR A 53 1.79 -5.53 -1.62
C THR A 53 2.30 -6.51 -2.66
N TYR A 54 1.52 -7.55 -2.95
CA TYR A 54 1.89 -8.55 -3.92
C TYR A 54 1.97 -7.96 -5.35
N GLU A 55 0.98 -7.16 -5.72
CA GLU A 55 0.93 -6.57 -7.07
C GLU A 55 2.11 -5.64 -7.33
N GLU A 56 2.55 -4.93 -6.31
CA GLU A 56 3.62 -3.94 -6.45
C GLU A 56 5.01 -4.52 -6.26
N THR A 57 5.16 -5.63 -5.55
CA THR A 57 6.48 -6.13 -5.16
C THR A 57 6.74 -7.57 -5.49
N GLY A 58 5.72 -8.37 -5.74
CA GLY A 58 5.84 -9.82 -5.90
C GLY A 58 6.01 -10.58 -4.60
N TRP A 59 5.92 -9.89 -3.46
CA TRP A 59 6.07 -10.54 -2.17
C TRP A 59 4.72 -10.93 -1.57
N VAL A 60 4.64 -12.18 -1.14
CA VAL A 60 3.58 -12.64 -0.25
C VAL A 60 4.03 -12.33 1.17
N VAL A 61 3.22 -11.61 1.91
CA VAL A 61 3.55 -11.20 3.27
C VAL A 61 2.48 -11.65 4.24
N SER A 62 2.82 -11.65 5.52
CA SER A 62 1.88 -11.93 6.60
C SER A 62 1.75 -10.67 7.43
N LEU A 63 0.52 -10.20 7.60
CA LEU A 63 0.26 -9.01 8.42
C LEU A 63 0.46 -9.35 9.89
N THR A 64 1.18 -8.46 10.60
CA THR A 64 1.51 -8.70 12.00
C THR A 64 0.87 -7.71 12.95
N GLY A 65 0.36 -6.59 12.44
CA GLY A 65 -0.27 -5.61 13.32
C GLY A 65 -0.82 -4.44 12.53
N PHE A 66 -1.55 -3.61 13.25
CA PHE A 66 -2.12 -2.38 12.71
C PHE A 66 -1.36 -1.19 13.29
N LEU A 67 -0.81 -0.35 12.43
CA LEU A 67 0.02 0.76 12.88
C LEU A 67 -0.75 2.06 13.04
N GLY A 68 -1.84 2.23 12.29
CA GLY A 68 -2.66 3.41 12.46
C GLY A 68 -3.37 3.86 11.20
N ILE A 69 -4.15 4.91 11.36
CA ILE A 69 -4.91 5.55 10.28
C ILE A 69 -4.37 6.96 10.12
N SER A 70 -4.13 7.36 8.88
CA SER A 70 -3.80 8.74 8.56
C SER A 70 -4.81 9.30 7.57
N THR A 71 -4.93 10.62 7.55
CA THR A 71 -5.89 11.31 6.71
C THR A 71 -5.15 12.33 5.86
N TYR A 72 -5.46 12.33 4.57
CA TYR A 72 -4.93 13.33 3.66
C TYR A 72 -6.05 13.82 2.76
N ARG A 73 -6.20 15.15 2.65
CA ARG A 73 -7.16 15.74 1.74
C ARG A 73 -6.43 16.44 0.60
N ALA A 74 -6.72 16.00 -0.63
CA ALA A 74 -6.14 16.62 -1.82
C ALA A 74 -6.85 17.93 -2.10
N LYS A 75 -6.11 19.04 -2.05
CA LYS A 75 -6.71 20.37 -2.22
C LYS A 75 -7.31 20.58 -3.59
N SER A 76 -6.67 20.06 -4.62
CA SER A 76 -7.08 20.27 -5.99
C SER A 76 -8.40 19.58 -6.34
N THR A 77 -8.68 18.44 -5.72
CA THR A 77 -9.85 17.61 -6.05
C THR A 77 -10.89 17.57 -4.96
N GLY A 78 -10.53 17.92 -3.73
CA GLY A 78 -11.40 17.78 -2.57
C GLY A 78 -11.56 16.35 -2.09
N VAL A 79 -10.82 15.41 -2.65
CA VAL A 79 -10.89 14.02 -2.25
C VAL A 79 -10.18 13.83 -0.92
N THR A 80 -10.80 13.11 0.00
CA THR A 80 -10.20 12.76 1.28
C THR A 80 -9.74 11.30 1.21
N TYR A 81 -8.47 11.09 1.54
CA TYR A 81 -7.87 9.76 1.58
C TYR A 81 -7.67 9.35 3.03
N TYR A 82 -8.19 8.18 3.36
CA TYR A 82 -7.92 7.54 4.64
C TYR A 82 -7.01 6.36 4.36
N ARG A 83 -5.83 6.35 5.00
CA ARG A 83 -4.86 5.29 4.82
C ARG A 83 -4.73 4.49 6.09
N LEU A 84 -4.98 3.19 5.97
CA LEU A 84 -4.75 2.24 7.05
C LEU A 84 -3.41 1.56 6.80
N THR A 85 -2.52 1.64 7.77
CA THR A 85 -1.15 1.11 7.63
C THR A 85 -0.99 -0.09 8.54
N PHE A 86 -0.47 -1.17 7.98
CA PHE A 86 -0.26 -2.44 8.68
C PHE A 86 1.21 -2.79 8.69
N SER A 87 1.66 -3.42 9.79
CA SER A 87 2.97 -4.04 9.82
C SER A 87 2.88 -5.45 9.26
N ALA A 88 3.97 -5.92 8.66
CA ALA A 88 3.99 -7.23 8.02
C ALA A 88 5.41 -7.78 7.99
N VAL A 89 5.50 -9.10 7.81
CA VAL A 89 6.77 -9.77 7.58
C VAL A 89 6.72 -10.50 6.25
N PRO A 90 7.85 -10.61 5.53
CA PRO A 90 7.87 -11.32 4.26
C PRO A 90 7.76 -12.82 4.48
N VAL A 91 7.00 -13.50 3.63
CA VAL A 91 6.83 -14.95 3.68
C VAL A 91 7.51 -15.60 2.48
N HIS A 92 7.21 -15.12 1.27
CA HIS A 92 7.65 -15.76 0.06
C HIS A 92 7.71 -14.74 -1.08
N PHE A 93 8.80 -14.78 -1.85
CA PHE A 93 8.93 -13.96 -3.05
C PHE A 93 8.54 -14.79 -4.28
N ASP A 94 7.56 -14.29 -5.03
CA ASP A 94 7.13 -14.90 -6.27
C ASP A 94 7.88 -14.24 -7.42
N GLY A 95 8.93 -14.91 -7.88
CA GLY A 95 9.76 -14.40 -8.96
C GLY A 95 9.05 -14.33 -10.31
N ASP A 96 7.93 -15.02 -10.45
CA ASP A 96 7.14 -15.01 -11.68
C ASP A 96 5.99 -14.00 -11.63
N ALA A 97 5.87 -13.24 -10.55
CA ALA A 97 4.82 -12.23 -10.44
C ALA A 97 5.00 -11.15 -11.49
N VAL A 98 3.89 -10.70 -12.06
CA VAL A 98 3.89 -9.54 -12.94
C VAL A 98 3.70 -8.31 -12.05
N ILE A 99 4.76 -7.50 -11.97
CA ILE A 99 4.74 -6.32 -11.12
C ILE A 99 3.94 -5.22 -11.81
N ASP A 100 2.98 -4.66 -11.09
CA ASP A 100 2.14 -3.59 -11.58
C ASP A 100 2.90 -2.27 -11.44
N PRO A 101 3.18 -1.59 -12.55
CA PRO A 101 3.96 -0.34 -12.51
C PRO A 101 3.21 0.81 -11.85
#